data_e8cfdd09cfbd1f575a905a82e1124ae2
#
_entry.id   e8cfdd09cfbd1f575a905a82e1124ae2
#
_cell.length_a   1.000
_cell.length_b   1.000
_cell.length_c   1.000
_cell.angle_alpha   90.00
_cell.angle_beta   90.00
_cell.angle_gamma   90.00
#
_symmetry.space_group_name_H-M   'P 1'
#
loop_
_entity.id
_entity.type
_entity.pdbx_description
1 polymer ?
#
loop_
_entity_poly.entity_id
_entity_poly.type
_entity_poly.pdbx_seq_one_letter_code
_entity_poly.pdbx_strand_id
1 'polypeptide(L)'
;NNGILDAGENSTTTDANGDFSFSELTQAELDAGPIVAFGGTDISTGLPFEGFYTAPNGSTTVSPLSTLMHELVKDGLTENEAESLIANTFGLDTNIDLLNYDPIQEQNPQVQAIAVQIANLVNLSAALLSNVEGQDELDASLIAFDSFAQILQDNPSFDLSNPADIETFLREITNNNPSLDFEEISSNIANINLQVEQAVDAQ
;
A
#
# COMPACT_ATOMS: atom_id res chain seq x y z
N ASN A 1 -3.97 -5.41 -15.32
CA ASN A 1 -4.48 -5.99 -14.08
C ASN A 1 -5.77 -5.29 -13.71
N ASN A 2 -6.87 -6.01 -13.66
CA ASN A 2 -8.20 -5.42 -13.48
C ASN A 2 -8.83 -5.80 -12.11
N GLY A 3 -8.05 -6.41 -11.20
CA GLY A 3 -8.53 -6.85 -9.88
C GLY A 3 -9.58 -7.96 -9.89
N ILE A 4 -9.81 -8.58 -11.03
CA ILE A 4 -10.74 -9.69 -11.21
C ILE A 4 -9.94 -10.91 -11.66
N LEU A 5 -10.20 -12.07 -11.07
CA LEU A 5 -9.60 -13.32 -11.50
C LEU A 5 -10.20 -13.73 -12.86
N ASP A 6 -9.42 -13.52 -13.91
CA ASP A 6 -9.82 -13.88 -15.27
C ASP A 6 -9.49 -15.35 -15.61
N ALA A 7 -10.18 -15.87 -16.63
CA ALA A 7 -9.96 -17.24 -17.07
C ALA A 7 -8.54 -17.41 -17.63
N GLY A 8 -7.74 -18.26 -17.01
CA GLY A 8 -6.36 -18.52 -17.39
C GLY A 8 -5.32 -17.87 -16.46
N GLU A 9 -5.76 -17.08 -15.49
CA GLU A 9 -4.89 -16.61 -14.41
C GLU A 9 -4.72 -17.68 -13.32
N ASN A 10 -3.52 -17.77 -12.77
CA ASN A 10 -3.24 -18.68 -11.67
C ASN A 10 -3.68 -18.02 -10.36
N SER A 11 -4.35 -18.79 -9.51
CA SER A 11 -4.81 -18.30 -8.21
C SER A 11 -4.54 -19.30 -7.09
N THR A 12 -4.37 -18.79 -5.89
CA THR A 12 -4.28 -19.55 -4.65
C THR A 12 -5.02 -18.79 -3.56
N THR A 13 -5.13 -19.39 -2.39
CA THR A 13 -5.73 -18.76 -1.21
C THR A 13 -4.73 -18.79 -0.08
N THR A 14 -4.64 -17.72 0.69
CA THR A 14 -3.83 -17.65 1.90
C THR A 14 -4.38 -18.61 2.96
N ASP A 15 -3.49 -19.18 3.76
CA ASP A 15 -3.86 -19.95 4.96
C ASP A 15 -4.21 -19.04 6.16
N ALA A 16 -4.40 -19.66 7.34
CA ALA A 16 -4.73 -18.93 8.56
C ALA A 16 -3.60 -18.02 9.10
N ASN A 17 -2.39 -18.13 8.56
CA ASN A 17 -1.25 -17.29 8.91
C ASN A 17 -1.01 -16.18 7.86
N GLY A 18 -1.75 -16.21 6.75
CA GLY A 18 -1.52 -15.35 5.61
C GLY A 18 -0.51 -15.92 4.59
N ASP A 19 0.02 -17.11 4.82
CA ASP A 19 0.96 -17.75 3.91
C ASP A 19 0.25 -18.20 2.62
N PHE A 20 0.90 -17.98 1.48
CA PHE A 20 0.40 -18.41 0.18
C PHE A 20 1.48 -19.14 -0.62
N SER A 21 1.04 -20.00 -1.51
CA SER A 21 1.94 -20.65 -2.45
C SER A 21 1.22 -20.96 -3.76
N PHE A 22 1.94 -20.82 -4.87
CA PHE A 22 1.52 -21.31 -6.16
C PHE A 22 2.28 -22.61 -6.47
N SER A 23 1.55 -23.62 -6.93
CA SER A 23 2.16 -24.87 -7.36
C SER A 23 2.29 -24.88 -8.89
N GLU A 24 3.40 -25.39 -9.37
CA GLU A 24 3.61 -25.71 -10.80
C GLU A 24 3.61 -24.51 -11.76
N LEU A 25 3.91 -23.28 -11.29
CA LEU A 25 4.08 -22.13 -12.18
C LEU A 25 5.35 -22.30 -13.03
N THR A 26 5.19 -22.06 -14.31
CA THR A 26 6.32 -21.91 -15.24
C THR A 26 6.99 -20.55 -15.06
N GLN A 27 8.26 -20.41 -15.47
CA GLN A 27 8.93 -19.11 -15.43
C GLN A 27 8.15 -18.04 -16.24
N ALA A 28 7.56 -18.40 -17.35
CA ALA A 28 6.76 -17.47 -18.18
C ALA A 28 5.49 -16.98 -17.45
N GLU A 29 4.89 -17.79 -16.58
CA GLU A 29 3.75 -17.39 -15.75
C GLU A 29 4.20 -16.51 -14.58
N LEU A 30 5.34 -16.81 -13.99
CA LEU A 30 5.96 -15.94 -12.99
C LEU A 30 6.31 -14.56 -13.56
N ASP A 31 6.77 -14.50 -14.80
CA ASP A 31 7.15 -13.26 -15.48
C ASP A 31 5.94 -12.51 -16.08
N ALA A 32 4.74 -13.10 -16.05
CA ALA A 32 3.58 -12.56 -16.77
C ALA A 32 2.94 -11.31 -16.11
N GLY A 33 3.16 -11.12 -14.82
CA GLY A 33 2.57 -9.98 -14.11
C GLY A 33 2.82 -9.98 -12.60
N PRO A 34 2.33 -8.94 -11.90
CA PRO A 34 2.44 -8.84 -10.45
C PRO A 34 1.60 -9.91 -9.74
N ILE A 35 1.93 -10.14 -8.48
CA ILE A 35 1.07 -10.87 -7.55
C ILE A 35 -0.01 -9.92 -7.06
N VAL A 36 -1.25 -10.39 -6.98
CA VAL A 36 -2.39 -9.60 -6.48
C VAL A 36 -3.07 -10.34 -5.35
N ALA A 37 -3.26 -9.67 -4.22
CA ALA A 37 -4.05 -10.16 -3.09
C ALA A 37 -5.34 -9.32 -2.99
N PHE A 38 -6.50 -9.97 -2.96
CA PHE A 38 -7.79 -9.30 -2.83
C PHE A 38 -8.81 -10.19 -2.13
N GLY A 39 -9.81 -9.56 -1.53
CA GLY A 39 -10.91 -10.25 -0.85
C GLY A 39 -10.48 -11.03 0.40
N GLY A 40 -11.37 -11.89 0.87
CA GLY A 40 -11.14 -12.67 2.08
C GLY A 40 -11.45 -11.91 3.36
N THR A 41 -10.83 -12.32 4.47
CA THR A 41 -11.03 -11.73 5.79
C THR A 41 -9.69 -11.31 6.35
N ASP A 42 -9.55 -10.07 6.77
CA ASP A 42 -8.42 -9.61 7.55
C ASP A 42 -8.45 -10.27 8.94
N ILE A 43 -7.46 -11.11 9.21
CA ILE A 43 -7.40 -11.87 10.46
C ILE A 43 -7.16 -11.00 11.70
N SER A 44 -6.61 -9.80 11.54
CA SER A 44 -6.35 -8.88 12.65
C SER A 44 -7.61 -8.15 13.10
N THR A 45 -8.52 -7.86 12.19
CA THR A 45 -9.77 -7.14 12.46
C THR A 45 -11.00 -8.04 12.47
N GLY A 46 -10.94 -9.20 11.79
CA GLY A 46 -12.08 -10.10 11.56
C GLY A 46 -13.09 -9.54 10.54
N LEU A 47 -12.76 -8.46 9.84
CA LEU A 47 -13.61 -7.82 8.84
C LEU A 47 -13.24 -8.29 7.42
N PRO A 48 -14.17 -8.21 6.45
CA PRO A 48 -13.82 -8.41 5.05
C PRO A 48 -12.70 -7.46 4.62
N PHE A 49 -11.75 -7.98 3.84
CA PHE A 49 -10.76 -7.17 3.15
C PHE A 49 -11.34 -6.73 1.81
N GLU A 50 -11.73 -5.48 1.70
CA GLU A 50 -12.39 -4.91 0.52
C GLU A 50 -11.40 -4.23 -0.44
N GLY A 51 -10.17 -3.98 0.01
CA GLY A 51 -9.10 -3.44 -0.82
C GLY A 51 -8.38 -4.52 -1.64
N PHE A 52 -7.27 -4.11 -2.23
CA PHE A 52 -6.34 -5.06 -2.84
C PHE A 52 -4.90 -4.57 -2.64
N TYR A 53 -3.98 -5.54 -2.59
CA TYR A 53 -2.56 -5.25 -2.60
C TYR A 53 -1.89 -5.94 -3.77
N THR A 54 -0.82 -5.34 -4.25
CA THR A 54 0.01 -5.89 -5.31
C THR A 54 1.46 -6.04 -4.85
N ALA A 55 2.19 -6.88 -5.55
CA ALA A 55 3.63 -6.96 -5.41
C ALA A 55 4.28 -7.16 -6.78
N PRO A 56 5.45 -6.57 -7.03
CA PRO A 56 6.20 -6.84 -8.23
C PRO A 56 6.43 -8.34 -8.45
N ASN A 57 6.67 -8.71 -9.69
CA ASN A 57 7.02 -10.08 -10.02
C ASN A 57 8.26 -10.56 -9.25
N GLY A 58 8.21 -11.76 -8.72
CA GLY A 58 9.30 -12.34 -7.92
C GLY A 58 9.26 -12.02 -6.43
N SER A 59 8.32 -11.17 -5.98
CA SER A 59 8.11 -10.91 -4.56
C SER A 59 7.56 -12.14 -3.83
N THR A 60 7.92 -12.28 -2.56
CA THR A 60 7.38 -13.31 -1.66
C THR A 60 6.38 -12.75 -0.65
N THR A 61 6.28 -11.43 -0.56
CA THR A 61 5.37 -10.73 0.35
C THR A 61 4.44 -9.79 -0.42
N VAL A 62 3.15 -9.80 -0.08
CA VAL A 62 2.16 -8.86 -0.61
C VAL A 62 1.63 -8.00 0.53
N SER A 63 1.86 -6.69 0.45
CA SER A 63 1.60 -5.74 1.53
C SER A 63 1.38 -4.31 0.97
N PRO A 64 0.99 -3.34 1.80
CA PRO A 64 0.97 -1.94 1.38
C PRO A 64 2.32 -1.43 0.85
N LEU A 65 3.43 -1.89 1.43
CA LEU A 65 4.79 -1.53 0.99
C LEU A 65 5.12 -2.11 -0.38
N SER A 66 4.82 -3.40 -0.61
CA SER A 66 5.05 -4.03 -1.91
C SER A 66 4.15 -3.43 -2.99
N THR A 67 2.93 -2.98 -2.62
CA THR A 67 2.03 -2.28 -3.54
C THR A 67 2.63 -0.94 -3.97
N LEU A 68 3.13 -0.17 -3.02
CA LEU A 68 3.82 1.08 -3.31
C LEU A 68 5.08 0.86 -4.16
N MET A 69 5.86 -0.19 -3.88
CA MET A 69 6.98 -0.62 -4.72
C MET A 69 6.53 -0.90 -6.15
N HIS A 70 5.42 -1.64 -6.30
CA HIS A 70 4.88 -1.99 -7.61
C HIS A 70 4.51 -0.74 -8.43
N GLU A 71 3.82 0.22 -7.82
CA GLU A 71 3.42 1.46 -8.52
C GLU A 71 4.66 2.30 -8.89
N LEU A 72 5.64 2.45 -8.00
CA LEU A 72 6.89 3.16 -8.31
C LEU A 72 7.67 2.52 -9.47
N VAL A 73 7.72 1.19 -9.53
CA VAL A 73 8.37 0.47 -10.64
C VAL A 73 7.56 0.62 -11.93
N LYS A 74 6.25 0.56 -11.88
CA LYS A 74 5.34 0.81 -13.00
C LYS A 74 5.51 2.23 -13.56
N ASP A 75 5.79 3.21 -12.69
CA ASP A 75 6.07 4.60 -13.06
C ASP A 75 7.49 4.83 -13.59
N GLY A 76 8.29 3.79 -13.67
CA GLY A 76 9.57 3.79 -14.38
C GLY A 76 10.82 3.76 -13.52
N LEU A 77 10.70 3.67 -12.18
CA LEU A 77 11.85 3.41 -11.32
C LEU A 77 12.31 1.95 -11.47
N THR A 78 13.58 1.71 -11.25
CA THR A 78 14.05 0.34 -11.01
C THR A 78 13.64 -0.10 -9.59
N GLU A 79 13.57 -1.40 -9.33
CA GLU A 79 13.26 -1.94 -7.99
C GLU A 79 14.17 -1.34 -6.90
N ASN A 80 15.49 -1.25 -7.16
CA ASN A 80 16.44 -0.65 -6.23
C ASN A 80 16.20 0.85 -5.99
N GLU A 81 15.77 1.60 -7.00
CA GLU A 81 15.44 3.03 -6.84
C GLU A 81 14.16 3.20 -6.04
N ALA A 82 13.13 2.40 -6.31
CA ALA A 82 11.87 2.40 -5.57
C ALA A 82 12.09 2.03 -4.09
N GLU A 83 12.85 0.97 -3.83
CA GLU A 83 13.21 0.55 -2.47
C GLU A 83 13.99 1.63 -1.72
N SER A 84 14.99 2.23 -2.38
CA SER A 84 15.77 3.32 -1.79
C SER A 84 14.92 4.55 -1.51
N LEU A 85 13.97 4.88 -2.39
CA LEU A 85 13.04 5.99 -2.18
C LEU A 85 12.17 5.74 -0.93
N ILE A 86 11.53 4.58 -0.84
CA ILE A 86 10.69 4.21 0.30
C ILE A 86 11.50 4.21 1.60
N ALA A 87 12.67 3.53 1.60
CA ALA A 87 13.51 3.44 2.77
C ALA A 87 13.98 4.81 3.27
N ASN A 88 14.42 5.68 2.37
CA ASN A 88 14.88 7.03 2.73
C ASN A 88 13.73 7.93 3.19
N THR A 89 12.57 7.87 2.53
CA THR A 89 11.40 8.69 2.90
C THR A 89 10.91 8.36 4.30
N PHE A 90 10.83 7.06 4.62
CA PHE A 90 10.24 6.62 5.89
C PHE A 90 11.28 6.21 6.95
N GLY A 91 12.57 6.49 6.72
CA GLY A 91 13.63 6.22 7.68
C GLY A 91 13.85 4.73 7.97
N LEU A 92 13.57 3.86 7.00
CA LEU A 92 13.82 2.43 7.12
C LEU A 92 15.30 2.10 6.83
N ASP A 93 15.76 0.95 7.33
CA ASP A 93 17.08 0.44 6.97
C ASP A 93 17.13 0.12 5.47
N THR A 94 18.06 0.73 4.75
CA THR A 94 18.26 0.57 3.30
C THR A 94 18.78 -0.80 2.90
N ASN A 95 19.06 -1.70 3.84
CA ASN A 95 19.43 -3.09 3.57
C ASN A 95 18.22 -4.05 3.64
N ILE A 96 17.03 -3.55 3.93
CA ILE A 96 15.81 -4.35 3.93
C ILE A 96 15.38 -4.58 2.48
N ASP A 97 15.24 -5.82 2.08
CA ASP A 97 14.65 -6.23 0.80
C ASP A 97 13.12 -6.20 0.91
N LEU A 98 12.51 -5.05 0.60
CA LEU A 98 11.06 -4.83 0.76
C LEU A 98 10.19 -5.74 -0.11
N LEU A 99 10.74 -6.38 -1.14
CA LEU A 99 10.01 -7.33 -1.98
C LEU A 99 9.80 -8.68 -1.28
N ASN A 100 10.70 -9.01 -0.35
CA ASN A 100 10.73 -10.32 0.32
C ASN A 100 10.62 -10.21 1.84
N TYR A 101 10.46 -9.00 2.36
CA TYR A 101 10.44 -8.74 3.80
C TYR A 101 9.03 -8.83 4.38
N ASP A 102 8.82 -9.78 5.26
CA ASP A 102 7.60 -9.87 6.07
C ASP A 102 7.86 -9.27 7.46
N PRO A 103 7.36 -8.05 7.73
CA PRO A 103 7.64 -7.37 9.00
C PRO A 103 7.02 -8.08 10.21
N ILE A 104 6.02 -8.93 10.01
CA ILE A 104 5.37 -9.71 11.06
C ILE A 104 6.26 -10.90 11.43
N GLN A 105 6.73 -11.68 10.46
CA GLN A 105 7.65 -12.79 10.68
C GLN A 105 8.99 -12.33 11.25
N GLU A 106 9.54 -11.24 10.71
CA GLU A 106 10.82 -10.67 11.14
C GLU A 106 10.71 -9.85 12.43
N GLN A 107 9.50 -9.69 12.97
CA GLN A 107 9.22 -8.95 14.21
C GLN A 107 9.83 -7.53 14.17
N ASN A 108 9.67 -6.84 13.04
CA ASN A 108 10.14 -5.47 12.86
C ASN A 108 8.96 -4.48 12.98
N PRO A 109 8.75 -3.91 14.17
CA PRO A 109 7.61 -3.04 14.41
C PRO A 109 7.67 -1.73 13.60
N GLN A 110 8.87 -1.24 13.25
CA GLN A 110 9.00 -0.02 12.46
C GLN A 110 8.50 -0.22 11.03
N VAL A 111 8.93 -1.29 10.35
CA VAL A 111 8.45 -1.58 8.98
C VAL A 111 6.97 -1.88 8.99
N GLN A 112 6.48 -2.61 10.00
CA GLN A 112 5.05 -2.88 10.15
C GLN A 112 4.25 -1.60 10.37
N ALA A 113 4.74 -0.66 11.18
CA ALA A 113 4.09 0.61 11.42
C ALA A 113 3.95 1.43 10.13
N ILE A 114 5.00 1.52 9.32
CA ILE A 114 4.95 2.22 8.03
C ILE A 114 3.94 1.55 7.09
N ALA A 115 3.91 0.22 7.02
CA ALA A 115 2.90 -0.49 6.22
C ALA A 115 1.46 -0.15 6.67
N VAL A 116 1.20 -0.10 7.97
CA VAL A 116 -0.10 0.29 8.54
C VAL A 116 -0.44 1.75 8.24
N GLN A 117 0.50 2.67 8.36
CA GLN A 117 0.29 4.10 8.06
C GLN A 117 -0.03 4.32 6.59
N ILE A 118 0.66 3.64 5.68
CA ILE A 118 0.36 3.65 4.24
C ILE A 118 -1.06 3.10 4.00
N ALA A 119 -1.39 1.96 4.60
CA ALA A 119 -2.73 1.38 4.50
C ALA A 119 -3.82 2.35 4.99
N ASN A 120 -3.60 3.02 6.13
CA ASN A 120 -4.53 4.03 6.65
C ASN A 120 -4.75 5.17 5.66
N LEU A 121 -3.66 5.74 5.12
CA LEU A 121 -3.74 6.83 4.15
C LEU A 121 -4.48 6.39 2.89
N VAL A 122 -4.09 5.27 2.29
CA VAL A 122 -4.65 4.79 1.02
C VAL A 122 -6.11 4.35 1.17
N ASN A 123 -6.44 3.56 2.20
CA ASN A 123 -7.80 3.07 2.40
C ASN A 123 -8.80 4.22 2.66
N LEU A 124 -8.42 5.22 3.48
CA LEU A 124 -9.26 6.38 3.71
C LEU A 124 -9.40 7.24 2.44
N SER A 125 -8.34 7.35 1.66
CA SER A 125 -8.35 8.06 0.37
C SER A 125 -9.23 7.35 -0.66
N ALA A 126 -9.14 6.03 -0.75
CA ALA A 126 -10.01 5.20 -1.60
C ALA A 126 -11.49 5.35 -1.22
N ALA A 127 -11.79 5.33 0.08
CA ALA A 127 -13.14 5.57 0.57
C ALA A 127 -13.66 6.97 0.20
N LEU A 128 -12.82 8.01 0.22
CA LEU A 128 -13.20 9.35 -0.25
C LEU A 128 -13.47 9.35 -1.75
N LEU A 129 -12.62 8.75 -2.56
CA LEU A 129 -12.80 8.65 -4.01
C LEU A 129 -14.07 7.89 -4.37
N SER A 130 -14.36 6.77 -3.70
CA SER A 130 -15.58 6.01 -3.92
C SER A 130 -16.84 6.80 -3.55
N ASN A 131 -16.84 7.46 -2.39
CA ASN A 131 -18.03 8.15 -1.91
C ASN A 131 -18.28 9.50 -2.58
N VAL A 132 -17.24 10.22 -3.00
CA VAL A 132 -17.35 11.59 -3.51
C VAL A 132 -17.28 11.65 -5.03
N GLU A 133 -16.41 10.86 -5.64
CA GLU A 133 -16.21 10.82 -7.09
C GLU A 133 -16.93 9.64 -7.76
N GLY A 134 -17.53 8.73 -6.96
CA GLY A 134 -18.28 7.59 -7.47
C GLY A 134 -17.41 6.51 -8.11
N GLN A 135 -16.14 6.44 -7.75
CA GLN A 135 -15.22 5.39 -8.21
C GLN A 135 -15.60 4.04 -7.62
N ASP A 136 -15.34 2.96 -8.33
CA ASP A 136 -15.36 1.61 -7.76
C ASP A 136 -14.24 1.50 -6.69
N GLU A 137 -14.46 0.72 -5.64
CA GLU A 137 -13.51 0.63 -4.50
C GLU A 137 -12.13 0.13 -4.93
N LEU A 138 -12.09 -0.79 -5.88
CA LEU A 138 -10.85 -1.29 -6.44
C LEU A 138 -10.12 -0.20 -7.23
N ASP A 139 -10.83 0.47 -8.15
CA ASP A 139 -10.28 1.57 -8.94
C ASP A 139 -9.81 2.71 -8.02
N ALA A 140 -10.58 3.01 -6.97
CA ALA A 140 -10.22 4.03 -5.98
C ALA A 140 -8.92 3.68 -5.23
N SER A 141 -8.73 2.42 -4.85
CA SER A 141 -7.49 1.95 -4.20
C SER A 141 -6.30 2.05 -5.15
N LEU A 142 -6.47 1.64 -6.42
CA LEU A 142 -5.43 1.79 -7.46
C LEU A 142 -5.03 3.25 -7.66
N ILE A 143 -6.00 4.13 -7.82
CA ILE A 143 -5.76 5.57 -7.98
C ILE A 143 -5.01 6.13 -6.76
N ALA A 144 -5.39 5.73 -5.55
CA ALA A 144 -4.75 6.21 -4.34
C ALA A 144 -3.28 5.76 -4.23
N PHE A 145 -2.97 4.49 -4.54
CA PHE A 145 -1.57 4.00 -4.55
C PHE A 145 -0.74 4.64 -5.66
N ASP A 146 -1.27 4.72 -6.90
CA ASP A 146 -0.61 5.34 -8.03
C ASP A 146 -0.28 6.82 -7.74
N SER A 147 -1.26 7.58 -7.26
CA SER A 147 -1.06 8.98 -6.88
C SER A 147 -0.07 9.13 -5.73
N PHE A 148 -0.09 8.22 -4.75
CA PHE A 148 0.86 8.26 -3.64
C PHE A 148 2.30 7.97 -4.11
N ALA A 149 2.48 7.02 -5.03
CA ALA A 149 3.77 6.77 -5.66
C ALA A 149 4.32 7.99 -6.40
N GLN A 150 3.46 8.71 -7.15
CA GLN A 150 3.85 9.94 -7.84
C GLN A 150 4.25 11.05 -6.87
N ILE A 151 3.47 11.25 -5.79
CA ILE A 151 3.79 12.26 -4.77
C ILE A 151 5.13 11.95 -4.07
N LEU A 152 5.43 10.70 -3.77
CA LEU A 152 6.72 10.35 -3.17
C LEU A 152 7.91 10.63 -4.09
N GLN A 153 7.75 10.49 -5.40
CA GLN A 153 8.79 10.86 -6.36
C GLN A 153 9.02 12.38 -6.37
N ASP A 154 7.95 13.17 -6.26
CA ASP A 154 8.02 14.64 -6.26
C ASP A 154 8.41 15.21 -4.89
N ASN A 155 8.01 14.55 -3.80
CA ASN A 155 8.31 14.93 -2.41
C ASN A 155 8.86 13.75 -1.62
N PRO A 156 10.14 13.43 -1.72
CA PRO A 156 10.78 12.33 -0.96
C PRO A 156 10.92 12.61 0.54
N SER A 157 10.36 13.72 1.03
CA SER A 157 10.28 14.07 2.45
C SER A 157 8.84 14.00 2.98
N PHE A 158 7.94 13.32 2.26
CA PHE A 158 6.55 13.15 2.68
C PHE A 158 6.48 12.44 4.05
N ASP A 159 5.75 13.04 4.98
CA ASP A 159 5.57 12.51 6.34
C ASP A 159 4.12 12.04 6.52
N LEU A 160 3.96 10.73 6.74
CA LEU A 160 2.66 10.07 6.95
C LEU A 160 1.91 10.55 8.20
N SER A 161 2.58 11.25 9.11
CA SER A 161 2.02 11.84 10.33
C SER A 161 1.87 13.37 10.23
N ASN A 162 2.26 13.98 9.11
CA ASN A 162 2.14 15.42 8.90
C ASN A 162 0.80 15.78 8.22
N PRO A 163 -0.10 16.51 8.90
CA PRO A 163 -1.39 16.89 8.30
C PRO A 163 -1.25 17.67 6.98
N ALA A 164 -0.22 18.50 6.82
CA ALA A 164 -0.05 19.32 5.62
C ALA A 164 0.34 18.48 4.39
N ASP A 165 1.17 17.45 4.57
CA ASP A 165 1.54 16.51 3.51
C ASP A 165 0.33 15.67 3.10
N ILE A 166 -0.41 15.15 4.08
CA ILE A 166 -1.64 14.40 3.86
C ILE A 166 -2.70 15.26 3.17
N GLU A 167 -2.88 16.52 3.60
CA GLU A 167 -3.83 17.44 2.97
C GLU A 167 -3.49 17.69 1.50
N THR A 168 -2.20 17.86 1.19
CA THR A 168 -1.72 18.04 -0.17
C THR A 168 -2.08 16.84 -1.04
N PHE A 169 -1.81 15.63 -0.55
CA PHE A 169 -2.19 14.39 -1.21
C PHE A 169 -3.70 14.27 -1.45
N LEU A 170 -4.53 14.49 -0.41
CA LEU A 170 -5.98 14.40 -0.51
C LEU A 170 -6.58 15.40 -1.51
N ARG A 171 -6.03 16.63 -1.54
CA ARG A 171 -6.45 17.66 -2.50
C ARG A 171 -6.14 17.25 -3.93
N GLU A 172 -4.99 16.63 -4.15
CA GLU A 172 -4.59 16.18 -5.49
C GLU A 172 -5.50 15.07 -6.00
N ILE A 173 -5.68 13.99 -5.25
CA ILE A 173 -6.48 12.85 -5.67
C ILE A 173 -7.98 13.16 -5.86
N THR A 174 -8.50 14.15 -5.14
CA THR A 174 -9.92 14.56 -5.20
C THR A 174 -10.15 15.83 -6.04
N ASN A 175 -9.16 16.25 -6.85
CA ASN A 175 -9.22 17.46 -7.66
C ASN A 175 -9.66 18.70 -6.86
N ASN A 176 -9.18 18.86 -5.63
CA ASN A 176 -9.57 19.94 -4.70
C ASN A 176 -11.09 20.04 -4.48
N ASN A 177 -11.79 18.94 -4.36
CA ASN A 177 -13.24 18.91 -4.21
C ASN A 177 -13.71 19.80 -3.03
N PRO A 178 -14.48 20.88 -3.29
CA PRO A 178 -14.81 21.87 -2.26
C PRO A 178 -15.84 21.37 -1.22
N SER A 179 -16.38 20.18 -1.39
CA SER A 179 -17.30 19.58 -0.42
C SER A 179 -16.58 18.88 0.73
N LEU A 180 -15.24 18.72 0.65
CA LEU A 180 -14.43 18.04 1.65
C LEU A 180 -13.78 19.04 2.60
N ASP A 181 -13.82 18.73 3.90
CA ASP A 181 -13.04 19.41 4.92
C ASP A 181 -11.65 18.76 5.01
N PHE A 182 -10.75 19.22 4.15
CA PHE A 182 -9.42 18.65 4.05
C PHE A 182 -8.60 18.80 5.34
N GLU A 183 -8.78 19.91 6.08
CA GLU A 183 -8.07 20.15 7.33
C GLU A 183 -8.50 19.12 8.40
N GLU A 184 -9.80 18.87 8.53
CA GLU A 184 -10.30 17.88 9.47
C GLU A 184 -9.86 16.47 9.07
N ILE A 185 -10.00 16.08 7.81
CA ILE A 185 -9.68 14.73 7.32
C ILE A 185 -8.17 14.45 7.47
N SER A 186 -7.31 15.37 7.01
CA SER A 186 -5.86 15.19 7.09
C SER A 186 -5.37 15.14 8.53
N SER A 187 -5.91 15.97 9.41
CA SER A 187 -5.60 15.95 10.85
C SER A 187 -5.99 14.61 11.50
N ASN A 188 -7.14 14.05 11.12
CA ASN A 188 -7.58 12.76 11.66
C ASN A 188 -6.67 11.62 11.19
N ILE A 189 -6.29 11.57 9.92
CA ILE A 189 -5.34 10.58 9.39
C ILE A 189 -3.98 10.71 10.09
N ALA A 190 -3.44 11.92 10.17
CA ALA A 190 -2.17 12.19 10.83
C ALA A 190 -2.17 11.74 12.30
N ASN A 191 -3.25 12.01 13.03
CA ASN A 191 -3.38 11.58 14.42
C ASN A 191 -3.42 10.05 14.57
N ILE A 192 -4.10 9.33 13.67
CA ILE A 192 -4.11 7.87 13.67
C ILE A 192 -2.70 7.35 13.41
N ASN A 193 -2.01 7.89 12.42
CA ASN A 193 -0.66 7.48 12.07
C ASN A 193 0.36 7.80 13.17
N LEU A 194 0.25 8.94 13.84
CA LEU A 194 1.06 9.28 15.01
C LEU A 194 0.86 8.29 16.16
N GLN A 195 -0.35 7.79 16.38
CA GLN A 195 -0.60 6.75 17.40
C GLN A 195 0.07 5.43 17.05
N VAL A 196 0.16 5.08 15.75
CA VAL A 196 0.90 3.89 15.29
C VAL A 196 2.40 4.03 15.61
N GLU A 197 3.01 5.19 15.34
CA GLU A 197 4.41 5.48 15.69
C GLU A 197 4.67 5.37 17.19
N GLN A 198 3.83 6.01 17.99
CA GLN A 198 3.95 5.98 19.46
C GLN A 198 3.82 4.57 20.04
N ALA A 199 3.05 3.70 19.40
CA ALA A 199 2.92 2.30 19.82
C ALA A 199 4.22 1.50 19.55
N VAL A 200 4.99 1.87 18.55
CA VAL A 200 6.32 1.29 18.26
C VAL A 200 7.35 1.77 19.26
N ASP A 201 7.38 3.09 19.54
CA ASP A 201 8.36 3.69 20.46
C ASP A 201 8.18 3.22 21.91
N ALA A 202 7.03 2.67 22.25
CA ALA A 202 6.70 2.19 23.60
C ALA A 202 7.12 0.73 23.86
N GLN A 203 7.63 0.00 22.85
CA GLN A 203 8.07 -1.40 22.94
C GLN A 203 9.56 -1.52 23.24
#